data_514a5df194878c0302626823872ed1a9
#
_entry.id   514a5df194878c0302626823872ed1a9
#
_cell.length_a   1.000
_cell.length_b   1.000
_cell.length_c   1.000
_cell.angle_alpha   90.00
_cell.angle_beta   90.00
_cell.angle_gamma   90.00
#
_symmetry.space_group_name_H-M   'P 1'
#
loop_
_entity.id
_entity.type
_entity.pdbx_description
1 polymer ?
#
loop_
_entity_poly.entity_id
_entity_poly.type
_entity_poly.pdbx_seq_one_letter_code
_entity_poly.pdbx_strand_id
1 'polypeptide(L)'
;KGKMRFLFIITSNPFAKDYNTIVRLVEELTKKGEVALFFTGNGAYYIIRPETKRLKELGARLLYCAHSAHQRGIEKALEFFESSSTYNLSRLIQDYDRVINFN
;
A
#
# COMPACT_ATOMS: atom_id res chain seq x y z
N LYS A 1 2.99 -3.11 24.70
CA LYS A 1 3.52 -2.85 24.16
C LYS A 1 3.40 -3.08 22.92
N GLY A 2 3.27 -2.52 22.33
CA GLY A 2 2.89 -2.81 21.01
C GLY A 2 4.04 -2.92 20.05
N LYS A 3 3.74 -3.56 18.95
CA LYS A 3 4.69 -3.62 17.86
C LYS A 3 4.71 -2.27 17.16
N MET A 4 5.81 -2.02 16.46
CA MET A 4 5.88 -0.88 15.56
C MET A 4 4.88 -1.06 14.43
N ARG A 5 4.38 0.06 13.92
CA ARG A 5 3.42 0.05 12.81
C ARG A 5 3.98 0.94 11.70
N PHE A 6 4.14 0.35 10.52
CA PHE A 6 4.76 1.00 9.36
C PHE A 6 3.73 1.21 8.26
N LEU A 7 3.66 2.43 7.73
CA LEU A 7 2.76 2.76 6.63
C LEU A 7 3.57 3.19 5.41
N PHE A 8 3.37 2.48 4.30
CA PHE A 8 3.94 2.84 3.01
C PHE A 8 2.88 3.59 2.23
N ILE A 9 3.24 4.74 1.67
CA ILE A 9 2.36 5.48 0.77
C ILE A 9 2.96 5.40 -0.62
N ILE A 10 2.27 4.71 -1.54
CA ILE A 10 2.77 4.43 -2.89
C ILE A 10 2.03 5.31 -3.87
N THR A 11 2.74 6.26 -4.47
CA THR A 11 2.14 7.18 -5.43
C THR A 11 2.68 7.01 -6.85
N SER A 12 3.74 6.23 -7.02
CA SER A 12 4.30 5.95 -8.35
C SER A 12 3.64 4.72 -8.96
N ASN A 13 3.59 4.69 -10.30
CA ASN A 13 3.01 3.54 -11.00
C ASN A 13 3.97 2.35 -10.94
N PRO A 14 3.48 1.13 -11.27
CA PRO A 14 4.30 -0.09 -11.15
C PRO A 14 5.54 -0.10 -12.03
N PHE A 15 5.56 0.71 -13.09
CA PHE A 15 6.68 0.72 -14.03
C PHE A 15 7.74 1.77 -13.69
N ALA A 16 7.42 2.70 -12.79
CA ALA A 16 8.31 3.81 -12.47
C ALA A 16 9.33 3.48 -11.38
N LYS A 17 9.03 2.50 -10.55
CA LYS A 17 9.88 2.16 -9.41
C LYS A 17 10.09 0.67 -9.34
N ASP A 18 11.15 0.29 -8.65
CA ASP A 18 11.50 -1.11 -8.47
C ASP A 18 10.57 -1.75 -7.45
N TYR A 19 9.61 -2.52 -7.94
CA TYR A 19 8.70 -3.26 -7.10
C TYR A 19 9.43 -4.20 -6.14
N ASN A 20 10.56 -4.75 -6.56
CA ASN A 20 11.33 -5.66 -5.70
C ASN A 20 11.85 -4.95 -4.46
N THR A 21 12.16 -3.66 -4.55
CA THR A 21 12.58 -2.90 -3.38
C THR A 21 11.44 -2.81 -2.37
N ILE A 22 10.22 -2.57 -2.86
CA ILE A 22 9.06 -2.52 -1.98
C ILE A 22 8.86 -3.87 -1.29
N VAL A 23 8.94 -4.97 -2.05
CA VAL A 23 8.77 -6.31 -1.49
C VAL A 23 9.81 -6.59 -0.41
N ARG A 24 11.09 -6.26 -0.68
CA ARG A 24 12.14 -6.52 0.30
C ARG A 24 11.96 -5.72 1.57
N LEU A 25 11.55 -4.46 1.45
CA LEU A 25 11.31 -3.63 2.63
C LEU A 25 10.14 -4.16 3.44
N VAL A 26 9.06 -4.55 2.76
CA VAL A 26 7.90 -5.12 3.43
C VAL A 26 8.29 -6.41 4.16
N GLU A 27 9.07 -7.26 3.49
CA GLU A 27 9.52 -8.51 4.09
C GLU A 27 10.30 -8.26 5.38
N GLU A 28 11.20 -7.27 5.37
CA GLU A 28 11.99 -6.97 6.56
C GLU A 28 11.14 -6.34 7.66
N LEU A 29 10.26 -5.42 7.30
CA LEU A 29 9.49 -4.70 8.30
C LEU A 29 8.37 -5.53 8.92
N THR A 30 7.83 -6.51 8.20
CA THR A 30 6.82 -7.40 8.79
C THR A 30 7.41 -8.25 9.90
N LYS A 31 8.72 -8.43 9.93
CA LYS A 31 9.38 -9.12 11.03
C LYS A 31 9.43 -8.25 12.29
N LYS A 32 9.28 -6.94 12.13
CA LYS A 32 9.40 -5.98 13.24
C LYS A 32 8.07 -5.46 13.73
N GLY A 33 7.02 -5.60 12.93
CA GLY A 33 5.73 -5.07 13.33
C GLY A 33 4.70 -5.20 12.23
N GLU A 34 3.66 -4.37 12.34
CA GLU A 34 2.58 -4.34 11.37
C GLU A 34 2.96 -3.45 10.20
N VAL A 35 2.60 -3.87 9.00
CA VAL A 35 2.88 -3.12 7.79
C VAL A 35 1.59 -2.92 7.01
N ALA A 36 1.33 -1.70 6.58
CA ALA A 36 0.24 -1.39 5.67
C ALA A 36 0.80 -0.60 4.49
N LEU A 37 0.22 -0.85 3.31
CA LEU A 37 0.56 -0.09 2.12
C LEU A 37 -0.71 0.59 1.61
N PHE A 38 -0.60 1.87 1.31
CA PHE A 38 -1.71 2.66 0.80
C PHE A 38 -1.35 3.14 -0.61
N PHE A 39 -2.09 2.65 -1.61
CA PHE A 39 -1.85 2.96 -3.01
C PHE A 39 -2.77 4.09 -3.45
N THR A 40 -2.18 5.22 -3.84
CA THR A 40 -2.95 6.39 -4.23
C THR A 40 -2.31 7.07 -5.43
N GLY A 41 -3.01 7.97 -6.09
CA GLY A 41 -2.52 8.56 -7.31
C GLY A 41 -2.20 7.47 -8.33
N ASN A 42 -1.04 7.55 -8.97
CA ASN A 42 -0.61 6.53 -9.93
C ASN A 42 -0.29 5.20 -9.28
N GLY A 43 -0.12 5.17 -7.95
CA GLY A 43 0.02 3.92 -7.23
C GLY A 43 -1.21 3.04 -7.34
N ALA A 44 -2.37 3.62 -7.69
CA ALA A 44 -3.59 2.84 -7.86
C ALA A 44 -3.47 1.77 -8.93
N TYR A 45 -2.54 1.94 -9.89
CA TYR A 45 -2.35 0.91 -10.92
C TYR A 45 -1.83 -0.41 -10.35
N TYR A 46 -1.31 -0.42 -9.14
CA TYR A 46 -0.88 -1.66 -8.49
C TYR A 46 -2.06 -2.58 -8.14
N ILE A 47 -3.26 -2.03 -7.95
CA ILE A 47 -4.36 -2.81 -7.36
C ILE A 47 -4.94 -3.87 -8.30
N ILE A 48 -4.52 -3.85 -9.57
CA ILE A 48 -4.91 -4.87 -10.55
C ILE A 48 -3.74 -5.79 -10.92
N ARG A 49 -2.61 -5.66 -10.24
CA ARG A 49 -1.40 -6.44 -10.55
C ARG A 49 -1.33 -7.68 -9.68
N PRO A 50 -1.41 -8.89 -10.29
CA PRO A 50 -1.43 -10.13 -9.49
C PRO A 50 -0.21 -10.35 -8.61
N GLU A 51 0.96 -9.84 -9.04
CA GLU A 51 2.18 -10.01 -8.25
C GLU A 51 2.11 -9.35 -6.88
N THR A 52 1.18 -8.40 -6.68
CA THR A 52 1.02 -7.75 -5.37
C THR A 52 0.49 -8.72 -4.31
N LYS A 53 0.01 -9.88 -4.72
CA LYS A 53 -0.40 -10.90 -3.76
C LYS A 53 0.75 -11.29 -2.84
N ARG A 54 1.99 -11.17 -3.32
CA ARG A 54 3.17 -11.44 -2.51
C ARG A 54 3.20 -10.57 -1.26
N LEU A 55 2.82 -9.29 -1.40
CA LEU A 55 2.78 -8.37 -0.26
C LEU A 55 1.76 -8.85 0.77
N LYS A 56 0.61 -9.32 0.30
CA LYS A 56 -0.41 -9.85 1.19
C LYS A 56 0.08 -11.10 1.91
N GLU A 57 0.75 -11.98 1.18
CA GLU A 57 1.29 -13.22 1.75
C GLU A 57 2.35 -12.95 2.81
N LEU A 58 3.08 -11.84 2.68
CA LEU A 58 4.06 -11.44 3.68
C LEU A 58 3.41 -10.89 4.96
N GLY A 59 2.11 -10.68 4.93
CA GLY A 59 1.37 -10.20 6.09
C GLY A 59 1.01 -8.74 6.06
N ALA A 60 1.26 -8.04 4.94
CA ALA A 60 0.95 -6.63 4.85
C ALA A 60 -0.54 -6.41 4.58
N ARG A 61 -1.05 -5.31 5.10
CA ARG A 61 -2.40 -4.85 4.81
C ARG A 61 -2.34 -3.93 3.60
N LEU A 62 -3.21 -4.18 2.61
CA LEU A 62 -3.17 -3.43 1.34
C LEU A 62 -4.43 -2.60 1.19
N LEU A 63 -4.27 -1.28 1.09
CA LEU A 63 -5.38 -0.36 0.92
C LEU A 63 -5.16 0.49 -0.31
N TYR A 64 -6.24 1.02 -0.88
CA TYR A 64 -6.13 1.92 -2.02
C TYR A 64 -7.15 3.03 -1.95
N CYS A 65 -6.84 4.16 -2.59
CA CYS A 65 -7.76 5.28 -2.70
C CYS A 65 -8.76 4.99 -3.81
N ALA A 66 -10.03 4.83 -3.43
CA ALA A 66 -11.09 4.52 -4.40
C ALA A 66 -11.21 5.63 -5.45
N HIS A 67 -11.04 6.88 -5.05
CA HIS A 67 -11.11 8.01 -5.98
C HIS A 67 -9.99 7.95 -7.02
N SER A 68 -8.77 7.63 -6.59
CA SER A 68 -7.65 7.50 -7.53
C SER A 68 -7.89 6.38 -8.53
N ALA A 69 -8.45 5.26 -8.07
CA ALA A 69 -8.79 4.14 -8.95
C ALA A 69 -9.86 4.54 -9.95
N HIS A 70 -10.91 5.22 -9.47
CA HIS A 70 -11.99 5.67 -10.32
C HIS A 70 -11.50 6.60 -11.43
N GLN A 71 -10.64 7.56 -11.08
CA GLN A 71 -10.09 8.50 -12.06
C GLN A 71 -9.27 7.82 -13.14
N ARG A 72 -8.76 6.62 -12.86
CA ARG A 72 -7.93 5.87 -13.80
C ARG A 72 -8.67 4.74 -14.50
N GLY A 73 -9.99 4.71 -14.35
CA GLY A 73 -10.82 3.72 -15.02
C GLY A 73 -10.70 2.33 -14.43
N ILE A 74 -10.18 2.20 -13.23
CA ILE A 74 -10.05 0.90 -12.57
C ILE A 74 -11.33 0.64 -11.80
N GLU A 75 -12.15 -0.29 -12.32
CA GLU A 75 -13.46 -0.55 -11.72
C GLU A 75 -13.41 -1.54 -10.58
N LYS A 76 -12.43 -2.44 -10.60
CA LYS A 76 -12.38 -3.49 -9.59
C LYS A 76 -10.95 -3.84 -9.24
N ALA A 77 -10.64 -3.71 -7.96
CA ALA A 77 -9.34 -4.12 -7.43
C ALA A 77 -9.33 -5.63 -7.19
N LEU A 78 -8.12 -6.19 -7.10
CA LEU A 78 -7.99 -7.57 -6.67
C LEU A 78 -8.56 -7.70 -5.26
N GLU A 79 -9.08 -8.88 -4.93
CA GLU A 79 -9.92 -9.07 -3.75
C GLU A 79 -9.23 -8.82 -2.42
N PHE A 80 -7.90 -8.90 -2.39
CA PHE A 80 -7.17 -8.70 -1.14
C PHE A 80 -6.82 -7.24 -0.87
N PHE A 81 -7.26 -6.31 -1.72
CA PHE A 81 -7.13 -4.88 -1.49
C PHE A 81 -8.37 -4.33 -0.80
N GLU A 82 -8.17 -3.41 0.14
CA GLU A 82 -9.26 -2.73 0.83
C GLU A 82 -9.47 -1.34 0.24
N SER A 83 -10.72 -1.04 -0.11
CA SER A 83 -11.08 0.29 -0.59
C SER A 83 -10.99 1.30 0.55
N SER A 84 -10.44 2.48 0.27
CA SER A 84 -10.24 3.51 1.27
C SER A 84 -10.31 4.89 0.64
N SER A 85 -9.94 5.91 1.38
CA SER A 85 -10.03 7.31 0.95
C SER A 85 -8.82 8.09 1.46
N THR A 86 -8.60 9.29 0.87
CA THR A 86 -7.55 10.18 1.36
C THR A 86 -7.88 10.69 2.77
N TYR A 87 -9.17 10.79 3.10
CA TYR A 87 -9.55 11.14 4.46
C TYR A 87 -9.04 10.08 5.45
N ASN A 88 -9.28 8.82 5.11
CA ASN A 88 -8.80 7.73 5.97
C ASN A 88 -7.27 7.67 5.98
N LEU A 89 -6.62 8.00 4.87
CA LEU A 89 -5.16 8.03 4.82
C LEU A 89 -4.60 9.01 5.85
N SER A 90 -5.21 10.20 5.99
CA SER A 90 -4.73 11.17 6.97
C SER A 90 -4.83 10.63 8.40
N ARG A 91 -5.84 9.81 8.67
CA ARG A 91 -5.98 9.18 9.97
C ARG A 91 -4.91 8.10 10.18
N LEU A 92 -4.62 7.32 9.14
CA LEU A 92 -3.58 6.29 9.21
C LEU A 92 -2.21 6.91 9.49
N ILE A 93 -1.92 8.05 8.86
CA ILE A 93 -0.65 8.74 9.08
C ILE A 93 -0.47 9.10 10.55
N GLN A 94 -1.55 9.47 11.21
CA GLN A 94 -1.50 9.82 12.63
C GLN A 94 -1.34 8.58 13.52
N ASP A 95 -1.89 7.44 13.09
CA ASP A 95 -1.92 6.23 13.90
C ASP A 95 -0.67 5.38 13.77
N TYR A 96 0.05 5.49 12.64
CA TYR A 96 1.20 4.65 12.40
C TYR A 96 2.49 5.31 12.89
N ASP A 97 3.45 4.48 13.29
CA ASP A 97 4.69 4.98 13.90
C ASP A 97 5.68 5.53 12.89
N ARG A 98 5.73 4.93 11.71
CA ARG A 98 6.63 5.37 10.63
C ARG A 98 5.87 5.42 9.33
N VAL A 99 6.13 6.46 8.54
CA VAL A 99 5.52 6.63 7.23
C VAL A 99 6.63 6.67 6.19
N ILE A 100 6.53 5.83 5.18
CA ILE A 100 7.52 5.71 4.12
C ILE A 100 6.85 6.01 2.80
N ASN A 101 7.37 7.00 2.06
CA ASN A 101 6.79 7.44 0.80
C ASN A 101 7.58 6.88 -0.38
N PHE A 102 6.85 6.31 -1.35
CA PHE A 102 7.41 5.88 -2.63
C PHE A 102 6.75 6.69 -3.73
N ASN A 103 7.54 7.57 -4.33
CA ASN A 103 7.04 8.42 -5.44
C ASN A 103 7.45 7.90 -6.79
#